data_2165520477c7b94b45cc326d05e3997a
#
_entry.id   2165520477c7b94b45cc326d05e3997a
#
_cell.length_a   1.000
_cell.length_b   1.000
_cell.length_c   1.000
_cell.angle_alpha   90.00
_cell.angle_beta   90.00
_cell.angle_gamma   90.00
#
_symmetry.space_group_name_H-M   'P 1'
#
loop_
_entity.id
_entity.type
_entity.pdbx_description
1 polymer ?
#
loop_
_entity_poly.entity_id
_entity_poly.type
_entity_poly.pdbx_seq_one_letter_code
_entity_poly.pdbx_strand_id
1 'polypeptide(L)'
;MRRLLLPVMVALAIVPSASAAQFTFSVLTSSPFTAPGVTLNGDDQTATFTIDTEISSTNGNKAGWKVQASATAPASGSYTLPALVVTGGSTSCLGGCTTNPTSSVSFPITMSGSAQTIYNAAANTGTGDFDIASTFRLSVPANTISGTYSSTVTLSGSTGP
;
A
#
# COMPACT_ATOMS: atom_id res chain seq x y z
N MET A 1 -14.36 2.51 32.29
CA MET A 1 -14.23 2.30 30.82
C MET A 1 -12.80 1.87 30.51
N ARG A 2 -12.60 0.60 30.18
CA ARG A 2 -11.27 0.12 29.77
C ARG A 2 -11.03 0.54 28.33
N ARG A 3 -10.11 1.48 28.10
CA ARG A 3 -9.60 1.80 26.77
C ARG A 3 -8.77 0.61 26.29
N LEU A 4 -9.34 -0.22 25.44
CA LEU A 4 -8.62 -1.30 24.79
C LEU A 4 -8.06 -0.77 23.45
N LEU A 5 -6.74 -0.69 23.37
CA LEU A 5 -6.03 -0.38 22.13
C LEU A 5 -5.96 -1.66 21.27
N LEU A 6 -6.32 -1.54 20.02
CA LEU A 6 -6.24 -2.61 19.02
C LEU A 6 -5.04 -2.32 18.11
N PRO A 7 -3.85 -2.88 18.35
CA PRO A 7 -2.76 -2.78 17.40
C PRO A 7 -3.03 -3.69 16.20
N VAL A 8 -2.88 -3.16 15.00
CA VAL A 8 -2.88 -3.95 13.77
C VAL A 8 -1.44 -4.09 13.30
N MET A 9 -0.94 -5.32 13.27
CA MET A 9 0.36 -5.62 12.67
C MET A 9 0.18 -5.95 11.19
N VAL A 10 0.85 -5.21 10.33
CA VAL A 10 0.92 -5.49 8.89
C VAL A 10 2.29 -6.08 8.59
N ALA A 11 2.34 -7.33 8.18
CA ALA A 11 3.55 -7.92 7.64
C ALA A 11 3.67 -7.50 6.17
N LEU A 12 4.80 -6.88 5.84
CA LEU A 12 5.12 -6.42 4.49
C LEU A 12 6.02 -7.46 3.83
N ALA A 13 5.52 -8.12 2.79
CA ALA A 13 6.32 -9.01 1.96
C ALA A 13 6.79 -8.26 0.71
N ILE A 14 8.08 -8.24 0.46
CA ILE A 14 8.69 -7.64 -0.72
C ILE A 14 8.97 -8.77 -1.71
N VAL A 15 8.37 -8.69 -2.89
CA VAL A 15 8.77 -9.54 -4.01
C VAL A 15 9.74 -8.74 -4.86
N PRO A 16 11.03 -9.12 -4.91
CA PRO A 16 11.98 -8.43 -5.78
C PRO A 16 11.56 -8.64 -7.24
N SER A 17 11.27 -7.55 -7.93
CA SER A 17 11.11 -7.57 -9.38
C SER A 17 12.48 -7.73 -10.03
N ALA A 18 12.56 -8.54 -11.09
CA ALA A 18 13.77 -8.66 -11.87
C ALA A 18 14.17 -7.28 -12.42
N SER A 19 15.32 -6.76 -12.01
CA SER A 19 15.81 -5.46 -12.44
C SER A 19 16.35 -5.54 -13.86
N ALA A 20 15.63 -4.97 -14.83
CA ALA A 20 16.32 -4.36 -15.96
C ALA A 20 17.11 -3.14 -15.40
N ALA A 21 18.31 -2.89 -15.87
CA ALA A 21 19.27 -1.90 -15.32
C ALA A 21 18.75 -0.43 -15.23
N GLN A 22 17.47 -0.16 -15.45
CA GLN A 22 16.85 1.15 -15.54
C GLN A 22 15.52 1.27 -14.76
N PHE A 23 15.16 0.23 -13.98
CA PHE A 23 13.97 0.24 -13.12
C PHE A 23 14.28 -0.46 -11.81
N THR A 24 14.05 0.23 -10.71
CA THR A 24 14.10 -0.35 -9.36
C THR A 24 12.83 -0.03 -8.59
N PHE A 25 12.48 -0.92 -7.68
CA PHE A 25 11.37 -0.78 -6.76
C PHE A 25 11.84 -1.13 -5.36
N SER A 26 11.54 -0.29 -4.40
CA SER A 26 11.79 -0.54 -2.98
C SER A 26 10.60 -0.12 -2.13
N VAL A 27 10.49 -0.69 -0.94
CA VAL A 27 9.51 -0.30 0.07
C VAL A 27 10.25 0.46 1.15
N LEU A 28 9.83 1.71 1.40
CA LEU A 28 10.44 2.61 2.37
C LEU A 28 9.87 2.40 3.78
N THR A 29 8.61 1.98 3.87
CA THR A 29 7.97 1.68 5.15
C THR A 29 8.60 0.42 5.77
N SER A 30 9.03 0.51 7.02
CA SER A 30 9.66 -0.62 7.72
C SER A 30 8.70 -1.80 7.91
N SER A 31 9.24 -3.03 7.88
CA SER A 31 8.48 -4.25 8.15
C SER A 31 9.06 -4.96 9.39
N PRO A 32 8.24 -5.44 10.34
CA PRO A 32 6.78 -5.29 10.39
C PRO A 32 6.33 -3.85 10.68
N PHE A 33 5.20 -3.45 10.13
CA PHE A 33 4.57 -2.15 10.36
C PHE A 33 3.40 -2.30 11.34
N THR A 34 3.26 -1.36 12.26
CA THR A 34 2.11 -1.29 13.18
C THR A 34 1.22 -0.14 12.76
N ALA A 35 0.03 -0.45 12.26
CA ALA A 35 -0.97 0.55 11.95
C ALA A 35 -1.51 1.21 13.24
N PRO A 36 -2.01 2.46 13.17
CA PRO A 36 -2.64 3.11 14.30
C PRO A 36 -3.76 2.26 14.90
N GLY A 37 -3.73 2.05 16.21
CA GLY A 37 -4.79 1.35 16.92
C GLY A 37 -6.05 2.19 17.03
N VAL A 38 -7.22 1.51 17.13
CA VAL A 38 -8.50 2.15 17.40
C VAL A 38 -9.01 1.79 18.79
N THR A 39 -9.78 2.68 19.41
CA THR A 39 -10.45 2.43 20.69
C THR A 39 -11.85 1.92 20.42
N LEU A 40 -12.14 0.69 20.86
CA LEU A 40 -13.49 0.12 20.73
C LEU A 40 -14.43 0.82 21.72
N ASN A 41 -15.45 1.48 21.19
CA ASN A 41 -16.46 2.24 21.95
C ASN A 41 -17.90 1.77 21.68
N GLY A 42 -18.05 0.69 20.89
CA GLY A 42 -19.35 0.16 20.48
C GLY A 42 -19.86 0.73 19.14
N ASP A 43 -19.10 1.61 18.51
CA ASP A 43 -19.40 2.16 17.19
C ASP A 43 -18.40 1.63 16.14
N ASP A 44 -18.76 1.71 14.86
CA ASP A 44 -17.85 1.43 13.77
C ASP A 44 -16.70 2.43 13.77
N GLN A 45 -15.48 1.92 13.66
CA GLN A 45 -14.25 2.71 13.67
C GLN A 45 -13.48 2.53 12.36
N THR A 46 -12.61 3.48 12.06
CA THR A 46 -11.67 3.39 10.96
C THR A 46 -10.27 3.81 11.39
N ALA A 47 -9.25 3.13 10.88
CA ALA A 47 -7.87 3.57 10.96
C ALA A 47 -7.33 3.76 9.54
N THR A 48 -6.50 4.80 9.36
CA THR A 48 -5.79 5.03 8.10
C THR A 48 -4.29 5.00 8.35
N PHE A 49 -3.55 4.51 7.38
CA PHE A 49 -2.09 4.51 7.40
C PHE A 49 -1.55 4.60 5.97
N THR A 50 -0.31 5.01 5.84
CA THR A 50 0.36 5.14 4.55
C THR A 50 1.49 4.13 4.45
N ILE A 51 1.65 3.55 3.28
CA ILE A 51 2.81 2.74 2.92
C ILE A 51 3.54 3.47 1.80
N ASP A 52 4.80 3.78 2.04
CA ASP A 52 5.65 4.50 1.12
C ASP A 52 6.54 3.52 0.34
N THR A 53 6.57 3.70 -0.97
CA THR A 53 7.39 2.92 -1.90
C THR A 53 8.17 3.84 -2.81
N GLU A 54 9.36 3.43 -3.19
CA GLU A 54 10.20 4.17 -4.12
C GLU A 54 10.26 3.45 -5.47
N ILE A 55 10.09 4.21 -6.52
CA ILE A 55 10.32 3.81 -7.91
C ILE A 55 11.47 4.66 -8.45
N SER A 56 12.53 4.02 -8.95
CA SER A 56 13.51 4.66 -9.81
C SER A 56 13.31 4.14 -11.23
N SER A 57 12.96 5.03 -12.14
CA SER A 57 12.67 4.71 -13.54
C SER A 57 13.44 5.67 -14.46
N THR A 58 14.62 5.22 -14.89
CA THR A 58 15.47 5.95 -15.83
C THR A 58 15.45 5.32 -17.23
N ASN A 59 14.46 4.45 -17.50
CA ASN A 59 14.41 3.70 -18.74
C ASN A 59 14.13 4.60 -19.94
N GLY A 60 15.03 4.56 -20.91
CA GLY A 60 14.93 5.36 -22.14
C GLY A 60 13.79 4.95 -23.08
N ASN A 61 13.10 3.81 -22.84
CA ASN A 61 11.98 3.34 -23.65
C ASN A 61 10.64 3.96 -23.25
N LYS A 62 10.61 4.70 -22.11
CA LYS A 62 9.42 5.44 -21.62
C LYS A 62 8.16 4.57 -21.50
N ALA A 63 8.32 3.31 -21.11
CA ALA A 63 7.20 2.36 -21.01
C ALA A 63 6.19 2.69 -19.90
N GLY A 64 6.54 3.60 -18.99
CA GLY A 64 5.81 3.80 -17.74
C GLY A 64 6.11 2.69 -16.74
N TRP A 65 5.36 2.63 -15.64
CA TRP A 65 5.50 1.65 -14.58
C TRP A 65 4.22 1.51 -13.76
N LYS A 66 4.15 0.48 -12.93
CA LYS A 66 3.06 0.32 -11.97
C LYS A 66 3.54 -0.22 -10.63
N VAL A 67 2.81 0.15 -9.59
CA VAL A 67 2.87 -0.44 -8.27
C VAL A 67 1.61 -1.28 -8.07
N GLN A 68 1.80 -2.51 -7.66
CA GLN A 68 0.73 -3.45 -7.38
C GLN A 68 0.78 -3.88 -5.91
N ALA A 69 -0.39 -4.12 -5.34
CA ALA A 69 -0.54 -4.64 -4.00
C ALA A 69 -1.52 -5.82 -3.97
N SER A 70 -1.28 -6.74 -3.05
CA SER A 70 -2.27 -7.70 -2.57
C SER A 70 -2.25 -7.69 -1.05
N ALA A 71 -3.37 -8.05 -0.42
CA ALA A 71 -3.43 -8.13 1.03
C ALA A 71 -4.34 -9.25 1.50
N THR A 72 -3.97 -9.89 2.61
CA THR A 72 -4.88 -10.75 3.36
C THR A 72 -5.82 -9.91 4.22
N ALA A 73 -7.03 -10.39 4.47
CA ALA A 73 -7.90 -9.74 5.46
C ALA A 73 -7.22 -9.79 6.84
N PRO A 74 -7.25 -8.69 7.63
CA PRO A 74 -6.66 -8.70 8.96
C PRO A 74 -7.37 -9.72 9.86
N ALA A 75 -6.59 -10.57 10.53
CA ALA A 75 -7.12 -11.66 11.34
C ALA A 75 -6.46 -11.76 12.71
N SER A 76 -7.22 -12.25 13.69
CA SER A 76 -6.78 -12.57 15.05
C SER A 76 -7.43 -13.90 15.48
N GLY A 77 -6.67 -14.99 15.40
CA GLY A 77 -7.22 -16.33 15.58
C GLY A 77 -8.30 -16.64 14.53
N SER A 78 -9.52 -16.92 14.98
CA SER A 78 -10.68 -17.17 14.12
C SER A 78 -11.46 -15.92 13.70
N TYR A 79 -11.10 -14.75 14.23
CA TYR A 79 -11.76 -13.48 13.95
C TYR A 79 -11.08 -12.76 12.80
N THR A 80 -11.87 -12.22 11.88
CA THR A 80 -11.38 -11.45 10.73
C THR A 80 -12.06 -10.10 10.66
N LEU A 81 -11.31 -9.09 10.24
CA LEU A 81 -11.84 -7.76 9.90
C LEU A 81 -12.13 -7.67 8.39
N PRO A 82 -12.92 -6.68 7.98
CA PRO A 82 -13.06 -6.37 6.56
C PRO A 82 -11.71 -6.19 5.88
N ALA A 83 -11.66 -6.48 4.59
CA ALA A 83 -10.46 -6.30 3.78
C ALA A 83 -9.95 -4.86 3.84
N LEU A 84 -8.64 -4.69 3.74
CA LEU A 84 -8.04 -3.37 3.61
C LEU A 84 -8.51 -2.70 2.32
N VAL A 85 -8.63 -1.38 2.34
CA VAL A 85 -9.04 -0.57 1.18
C VAL A 85 -7.98 0.48 0.92
N VAL A 86 -7.45 0.53 -0.29
CA VAL A 86 -6.62 1.65 -0.74
C VAL A 86 -7.54 2.78 -1.13
N THR A 87 -7.40 3.92 -0.46
CA THR A 87 -8.29 5.08 -0.63
C THR A 87 -7.67 6.23 -1.41
N GLY A 88 -6.36 6.16 -1.65
CA GLY A 88 -5.64 7.18 -2.38
C GLY A 88 -4.18 6.82 -2.60
N GLY A 89 -3.56 7.52 -3.52
CA GLY A 89 -2.13 7.47 -3.77
C GLY A 89 -1.64 8.83 -4.22
N SER A 90 -0.48 9.24 -3.73
CA SER A 90 0.20 10.46 -4.14
C SER A 90 1.65 10.14 -4.50
N THR A 91 2.28 11.06 -5.20
CA THR A 91 3.69 10.92 -5.59
C THR A 91 4.44 12.21 -5.36
N SER A 92 5.70 12.07 -4.98
CA SER A 92 6.65 13.16 -4.90
C SER A 92 7.95 12.80 -5.60
N CYS A 93 8.60 13.78 -6.21
CA CYS A 93 9.88 13.59 -6.84
C CYS A 93 10.98 13.55 -5.78
N LEU A 94 11.81 12.51 -5.82
CA LEU A 94 13.03 12.39 -5.00
C LEU A 94 14.27 12.85 -5.74
N GLY A 95 14.33 12.68 -7.07
CA GLY A 95 15.47 13.08 -7.87
C GLY A 95 15.33 12.76 -9.35
N GLY A 96 16.00 13.53 -10.20
CA GLY A 96 16.09 13.26 -11.64
C GLY A 96 14.77 13.26 -12.41
N CYS A 97 13.70 13.81 -11.85
CA CYS A 97 12.37 13.75 -12.44
C CYS A 97 12.27 14.68 -13.64
N THR A 98 12.03 14.12 -14.80
CA THR A 98 11.83 14.88 -16.04
C THR A 98 10.36 14.97 -16.44
N THR A 99 9.55 13.98 -16.03
CA THR A 99 8.10 13.94 -16.27
C THR A 99 7.41 13.37 -15.03
N ASN A 100 6.38 14.03 -14.56
CA ASN A 100 5.56 13.50 -13.45
C ASN A 100 4.75 12.29 -13.92
N PRO A 101 4.54 11.28 -13.06
CA PRO A 101 3.68 10.16 -13.39
C PRO A 101 2.23 10.61 -13.55
N THR A 102 1.57 10.07 -14.58
CA THR A 102 0.13 10.23 -14.78
C THR A 102 -0.53 8.90 -14.48
N SER A 103 -1.26 8.83 -13.37
CA SER A 103 -1.96 7.61 -12.95
C SER A 103 -3.39 7.59 -13.47
N SER A 104 -3.80 6.42 -13.95
CA SER A 104 -5.19 6.11 -14.35
C SER A 104 -5.95 5.30 -13.28
N VAL A 105 -5.32 5.05 -12.14
CA VAL A 105 -5.92 4.26 -11.05
C VAL A 105 -7.06 5.04 -10.40
N SER A 106 -8.21 4.40 -10.26
CA SER A 106 -9.39 4.95 -9.59
C SER A 106 -9.54 4.34 -8.20
N PHE A 107 -9.79 5.19 -7.21
CA PHE A 107 -10.01 4.77 -5.82
C PHE A 107 -11.49 4.88 -5.44
N PRO A 108 -11.99 4.11 -4.45
CA PRO A 108 -11.23 3.17 -3.60
C PRO A 108 -11.03 1.79 -4.25
N ILE A 109 -9.98 1.06 -3.82
CA ILE A 109 -9.67 -0.31 -4.24
C ILE A 109 -9.73 -1.23 -3.01
N THR A 110 -10.64 -2.20 -3.01
CA THR A 110 -10.70 -3.22 -1.96
C THR A 110 -9.62 -4.28 -2.22
N MET A 111 -8.73 -4.46 -1.27
CA MET A 111 -7.63 -5.41 -1.38
C MET A 111 -8.11 -6.86 -1.29
N SER A 112 -7.41 -7.73 -2.00
CA SER A 112 -7.61 -9.17 -2.00
C SER A 112 -6.27 -9.90 -2.01
N GLY A 113 -6.28 -11.22 -1.97
CA GLY A 113 -5.09 -12.04 -2.13
C GLY A 113 -4.47 -11.97 -3.54
N SER A 114 -5.15 -11.38 -4.51
CA SER A 114 -4.64 -11.18 -5.87
C SER A 114 -4.04 -9.78 -6.03
N ALA A 115 -2.92 -9.68 -6.75
CA ALA A 115 -2.27 -8.40 -7.01
C ALA A 115 -3.17 -7.47 -7.84
N GLN A 116 -3.32 -6.23 -7.37
CA GLN A 116 -4.10 -5.16 -8.00
C GLN A 116 -3.22 -3.94 -8.17
N THR A 117 -3.35 -3.23 -9.28
CA THR A 117 -2.61 -1.98 -9.50
C THR A 117 -3.17 -0.90 -8.59
N ILE A 118 -2.31 -0.36 -7.72
CA ILE A 118 -2.67 0.71 -6.76
C ILE A 118 -2.11 2.07 -7.15
N TYR A 119 -1.13 2.09 -8.04
CA TYR A 119 -0.60 3.30 -8.67
C TYR A 119 0.07 2.96 -9.99
N ASN A 120 0.04 3.84 -10.98
CA ASN A 120 0.77 3.66 -12.22
C ASN A 120 1.26 4.99 -12.81
N ALA A 121 2.25 4.90 -13.67
CA ALA A 121 2.65 5.97 -14.59
C ALA A 121 2.34 5.51 -16.01
N ALA A 122 1.58 6.29 -16.73
CA ALA A 122 1.33 6.06 -18.14
C ALA A 122 2.64 6.09 -18.96
N ALA A 123 2.63 5.50 -20.14
CA ALA A 123 3.76 5.57 -21.07
C ALA A 123 4.17 7.04 -21.32
N ASN A 124 5.46 7.30 -21.41
CA ASN A 124 6.07 8.62 -21.53
C ASN A 124 5.94 9.52 -20.29
N THR A 125 5.54 8.98 -19.14
CA THR A 125 5.47 9.70 -17.86
C THR A 125 6.23 8.97 -16.76
N GLY A 126 6.49 9.65 -15.62
CA GLY A 126 7.12 9.03 -14.47
C GLY A 126 8.59 8.64 -14.68
N THR A 127 9.36 9.49 -15.35
CA THR A 127 10.82 9.31 -15.52
C THR A 127 11.56 10.06 -14.41
N GLY A 128 12.35 9.33 -13.62
CA GLY A 128 13.08 9.81 -12.43
C GLY A 128 12.86 8.91 -11.23
N ASP A 129 13.20 9.45 -10.06
CA ASP A 129 13.04 8.78 -8.78
C ASP A 129 11.83 9.38 -8.06
N PHE A 130 10.85 8.53 -7.74
CA PHE A 130 9.59 8.93 -7.12
C PHE A 130 9.31 8.15 -5.85
N ASP A 131 8.88 8.88 -4.83
CA ASP A 131 8.17 8.31 -3.69
C ASP A 131 6.68 8.21 -4.02
N ILE A 132 6.10 7.04 -3.75
CA ILE A 132 4.67 6.75 -3.94
C ILE A 132 4.07 6.45 -2.57
N ALA A 133 3.31 7.39 -2.04
CA ALA A 133 2.59 7.26 -0.78
C ALA A 133 1.19 6.68 -1.04
N SER A 134 0.97 5.43 -0.65
CA SER A 134 -0.32 4.75 -0.81
C SER A 134 -1.08 4.74 0.52
N THR A 135 -2.28 5.32 0.54
CA THR A 135 -3.11 5.41 1.75
C THR A 135 -4.06 4.23 1.86
N PHE A 136 -3.92 3.47 2.93
CA PHE A 136 -4.76 2.34 3.28
C PHE A 136 -5.74 2.72 4.39
N ARG A 137 -6.95 2.18 4.31
CA ARG A 137 -7.98 2.26 5.34
C ARG A 137 -8.34 0.86 5.83
N LEU A 138 -8.39 0.73 7.15
CA LEU A 138 -8.92 -0.40 7.87
C LEU A 138 -10.27 -0.03 8.47
N SER A 139 -11.30 -0.84 8.26
CA SER A 139 -12.60 -0.71 8.92
C SER A 139 -12.68 -1.69 10.09
N VAL A 140 -13.10 -1.21 11.25
CA VAL A 140 -13.27 -1.98 12.48
C VAL A 140 -14.73 -1.88 12.92
N PRO A 141 -15.56 -2.91 12.67
CA PRO A 141 -16.97 -2.91 13.04
C PRO A 141 -17.19 -2.78 14.56
N ALA A 142 -18.35 -2.24 14.94
CA ALA A 142 -18.73 -2.00 16.34
C ALA A 142 -18.64 -3.24 17.25
N ASN A 143 -18.90 -4.42 16.69
CA ASN A 143 -18.89 -5.71 17.41
C ASN A 143 -17.54 -6.43 17.34
N THR A 144 -16.48 -5.76 16.95
CA THR A 144 -15.13 -6.34 16.86
C THR A 144 -14.65 -6.77 18.23
N ILE A 145 -14.10 -7.98 18.32
CA ILE A 145 -13.45 -8.48 19.55
C ILE A 145 -12.08 -7.83 19.68
N SER A 146 -11.78 -7.39 20.89
CA SER A 146 -10.47 -6.79 21.18
C SER A 146 -9.33 -7.80 20.99
N GLY A 147 -8.23 -7.36 20.38
CA GLY A 147 -7.07 -8.20 20.13
C GLY A 147 -6.08 -7.53 19.18
N THR A 148 -5.01 -8.23 18.88
CA THR A 148 -4.06 -7.84 17.82
C THR A 148 -4.47 -8.56 16.54
N TYR A 149 -4.77 -7.78 15.50
CA TYR A 149 -5.07 -8.30 14.17
C TYR A 149 -3.85 -8.13 13.28
N SER A 150 -3.55 -9.13 12.47
CA SER A 150 -2.44 -9.10 11.53
C SER A 150 -2.92 -9.31 10.10
N SER A 151 -2.26 -8.63 9.17
CA SER A 151 -2.46 -8.75 7.73
C SER A 151 -1.11 -8.77 7.04
N THR A 152 -0.99 -9.52 5.96
CA THR A 152 0.18 -9.45 5.07
C THR A 152 -0.19 -8.61 3.86
N VAL A 153 0.53 -7.52 3.64
CA VAL A 153 0.47 -6.72 2.41
C VAL A 153 1.70 -7.02 1.60
N THR A 154 1.50 -7.48 0.37
CA THR A 154 2.58 -7.73 -0.60
C THR A 154 2.56 -6.64 -1.65
N LEU A 155 3.70 -5.98 -1.83
CA LEU A 155 3.89 -4.90 -2.80
C LEU A 155 4.90 -5.30 -3.87
N SER A 156 4.66 -4.90 -5.09
CA SER A 156 5.58 -5.11 -6.22
C SER A 156 5.52 -3.94 -7.19
N GLY A 157 6.64 -3.69 -7.84
CA GLY A 157 6.76 -2.71 -8.92
C GLY A 157 7.18 -3.40 -10.22
N SER A 158 6.69 -2.92 -11.35
CA SER A 158 7.09 -3.39 -12.66
C SER A 158 7.04 -2.29 -13.71
N THR A 159 7.81 -2.47 -14.80
CA THR A 159 7.73 -1.62 -15.98
C THR A 159 6.44 -1.86 -16.76
N GLY A 160 5.93 -0.83 -17.42
CA GLY A 160 4.66 -0.84 -18.14
C GLY A 160 3.47 -0.51 -17.24
N PRO A 161 2.48 0.23 -17.76
CA PRO A 161 1.29 0.65 -17.00
C PRO A 161 0.35 -0.51 -16.69
#